data_d22c308ac2dfd30d0176582eca4a6535
#
_entry.id   d22c308ac2dfd30d0176582eca4a6535
#
_cell.length_a   1.000
_cell.length_b   1.000
_cell.length_c   1.000
_cell.angle_alpha   90.00
_cell.angle_beta   90.00
_cell.angle_gamma   90.00
#
_symmetry.space_group_name_H-M   'P 1'
#
loop_
_entity.id
_entity.type
_entity.pdbx_description
1 polymer ?
#
loop_
_entity_poly.entity_id
_entity_poly.type
_entity_poly.pdbx_seq_one_letter_code
_entity_poly.pdbx_strand_id
1 'polypeptide(L)'
;MESRSRAFLVAPVLALLCACAPSPSGGSEQSSARTGSAGADATVTAELDAPWSIAFHGATAVVSERDSARILEIGSDGIQYEVGVIDGVEPSGEGGLLGIAIREGQLFAYYTTADDNRIERFDLTGQPGDLALGGGTTILAGLPAAGNHNGGRIAFGPDAMLYATVGDAGERRTAQDLDSLGGKILRMTPEGQIPADNPVPGSLVYSYGHRNPQGIAWAPDGRMFASEFGQNTWDELNLIEAGGNYGWPEAEGTAERAGFLDPVQQWRPSDASPSGMTISDGSLYIANLRGERLRRVPLDDLSSSTEHLVGEYGRLRDIAVAPDGSLWLLTNNTDGRGDPAPGDDRIVGIEPDR
;
A
#
# COMPACT_ATOMS: atom_id res chain seq x y z
N MET A 1 -48.70 70.53 77.37
CA MET A 1 -50.12 70.57 76.96
C MET A 1 -50.12 70.67 75.42
N GLU A 2 -50.40 69.59 74.75
CA GLU A 2 -51.17 69.50 73.56
C GLU A 2 -50.77 70.30 72.34
N SER A 3 -50.46 69.74 71.26
CA SER A 3 -51.45 69.42 70.20
C SER A 3 -50.80 68.66 69.09
N ARG A 4 -51.46 67.63 68.66
CA ARG A 4 -51.13 66.76 67.52
C ARG A 4 -51.47 67.44 66.19
N SER A 5 -50.61 67.36 65.23
CA SER A 5 -51.03 67.51 63.85
C SER A 5 -50.28 66.51 62.94
N ARG A 6 -51.03 65.66 62.27
CA ARG A 6 -50.61 64.69 61.27
C ARG A 6 -50.32 65.43 59.99
N ALA A 7 -49.17 65.21 59.42
CA ALA A 7 -48.87 65.59 58.03
C ALA A 7 -48.66 64.31 57.21
N PHE A 8 -49.44 64.22 56.16
CA PHE A 8 -49.33 63.18 55.13
C PHE A 8 -48.06 63.44 54.29
N LEU A 9 -47.19 62.51 54.23
CA LEU A 9 -46.07 62.53 53.27
C LEU A 9 -46.48 61.75 51.99
N VAL A 10 -46.53 62.47 50.86
CA VAL A 10 -46.64 61.91 49.54
C VAL A 10 -45.22 61.62 49.08
N ALA A 11 -44.89 60.37 48.77
CA ALA A 11 -43.62 59.98 48.26
C ALA A 11 -43.67 60.07 46.70
N PRO A 12 -42.67 60.67 46.07
CA PRO A 12 -42.57 60.58 44.57
C PRO A 12 -41.93 59.23 44.17
N VAL A 13 -42.56 58.59 43.21
CA VAL A 13 -42.06 57.41 42.55
C VAL A 13 -40.93 57.85 41.59
N LEU A 14 -39.70 57.47 41.91
CA LEU A 14 -38.55 57.70 41.06
C LEU A 14 -38.44 56.50 40.12
N ALA A 15 -38.74 56.70 38.81
CA ALA A 15 -38.53 55.73 37.78
C ALA A 15 -37.01 55.58 37.48
N LEU A 16 -36.41 54.48 37.87
CA LEU A 16 -35.04 54.11 37.50
C LEU A 16 -35.05 53.62 36.04
N LEU A 17 -34.53 54.39 35.14
CA LEU A 17 -34.14 53.95 33.81
C LEU A 17 -32.83 53.15 33.93
N CYS A 18 -32.94 51.84 33.83
CA CYS A 18 -31.79 50.94 33.64
C CYS A 18 -31.26 51.10 32.23
N ALA A 19 -30.16 51.82 32.05
CA ALA A 19 -29.37 51.79 30.86
C ALA A 19 -28.60 50.45 30.80
N CYS A 20 -29.00 49.56 29.91
CA CYS A 20 -28.22 48.35 29.57
C CYS A 20 -27.02 48.79 28.75
N ALA A 21 -25.83 48.77 29.34
CA ALA A 21 -24.58 48.76 28.59
C ALA A 21 -24.36 47.36 28.02
N PRO A 22 -23.93 47.21 26.76
CA PRO A 22 -23.57 45.88 26.22
C PRO A 22 -22.25 45.42 26.84
N SER A 23 -22.27 44.27 27.51
CA SER A 23 -21.07 43.52 27.90
C SER A 23 -20.33 43.04 26.66
N PRO A 24 -18.99 43.05 26.64
CA PRO A 24 -18.24 42.44 25.55
C PRO A 24 -18.47 40.94 25.59
N SER A 25 -19.02 40.43 24.51
CA SER A 25 -19.11 38.98 24.25
C SER A 25 -17.69 38.41 24.16
N GLY A 26 -17.27 37.75 25.23
CA GLY A 26 -16.15 36.85 25.21
C GLY A 26 -16.47 35.75 24.18
N GLY A 27 -15.74 35.74 23.07
CA GLY A 27 -15.75 34.63 22.16
C GLY A 27 -15.26 33.39 22.88
N SER A 28 -16.18 32.49 23.26
CA SER A 28 -15.83 31.13 23.50
C SER A 28 -15.41 30.56 22.14
N GLU A 29 -14.12 30.33 21.97
CA GLU A 29 -13.62 29.37 20.98
C GLU A 29 -14.33 28.05 21.30
N GLN A 30 -15.40 27.79 20.58
CA GLN A 30 -15.88 26.44 20.40
C GLN A 30 -14.79 25.72 19.64
N SER A 31 -13.87 25.10 20.36
CA SER A 31 -13.19 23.93 19.92
C SER A 31 -14.29 22.98 19.42
N SER A 32 -14.49 22.97 18.11
CA SER A 32 -15.24 21.91 17.46
C SER A 32 -14.41 20.64 17.69
N ALA A 33 -14.66 19.98 18.83
CA ALA A 33 -14.38 18.57 18.92
C ALA A 33 -15.09 17.96 17.73
N ARG A 34 -14.32 17.54 16.71
CA ARG A 34 -14.79 16.57 15.75
C ARG A 34 -15.21 15.37 16.57
N THR A 35 -16.49 15.26 16.84
CA THR A 35 -17.10 13.98 17.14
C THR A 35 -16.95 13.20 15.85
N GLY A 36 -15.87 12.43 15.75
CA GLY A 36 -15.72 11.43 14.70
C GLY A 36 -16.94 10.51 14.81
N SER A 37 -17.92 10.71 13.95
CA SER A 37 -18.75 9.62 13.49
C SER A 37 -17.76 8.55 13.06
N ALA A 38 -17.86 7.33 13.61
CA ALA A 38 -17.17 6.19 13.05
C ALA A 38 -17.58 6.16 11.56
N GLY A 39 -16.73 6.71 10.69
CA GLY A 39 -17.02 6.91 9.29
C GLY A 39 -17.14 5.55 8.63
N ALA A 40 -18.16 5.37 7.83
CA ALA A 40 -18.17 4.29 6.86
C ALA A 40 -16.95 4.47 5.94
N ASP A 41 -16.32 3.36 5.55
CA ASP A 41 -15.25 3.38 4.57
C ASP A 41 -15.68 4.17 3.34
N ALA A 42 -14.83 5.06 2.85
CA ALA A 42 -15.17 5.96 1.76
C ALA A 42 -14.55 5.45 0.46
N THR A 43 -15.35 5.23 -0.58
CA THR A 43 -14.82 5.00 -1.93
C THR A 43 -14.11 6.26 -2.40
N VAL A 44 -12.82 6.15 -2.67
CA VAL A 44 -11.97 7.22 -3.20
C VAL A 44 -12.17 7.34 -4.71
N THR A 45 -12.11 6.21 -5.42
CA THR A 45 -12.40 6.08 -6.85
C THR A 45 -12.93 4.67 -7.14
N ALA A 46 -13.59 4.49 -8.27
CA ALA A 46 -14.22 3.24 -8.69
C ALA A 46 -14.03 3.00 -10.19
N GLU A 47 -14.41 1.82 -10.67
CA GLU A 47 -14.34 1.44 -12.09
C GLU A 47 -12.90 1.43 -12.66
N LEU A 48 -11.94 0.99 -11.85
CA LEU A 48 -10.58 0.67 -12.29
C LEU A 48 -10.56 -0.69 -13.00
N ASP A 49 -9.63 -0.89 -13.94
CA ASP A 49 -9.51 -2.13 -14.71
C ASP A 49 -8.30 -2.95 -14.27
N ALA A 50 -8.53 -4.04 -13.53
CA ALA A 50 -7.51 -4.91 -12.97
C ALA A 50 -6.31 -4.13 -12.36
N PRO A 51 -6.55 -3.17 -11.44
CA PRO A 51 -5.50 -2.35 -10.89
C PRO A 51 -4.54 -3.18 -10.04
N TRP A 52 -3.23 -2.76 -10.01
CA TRP A 52 -2.22 -3.59 -9.36
C TRP A 52 -1.48 -2.90 -8.21
N SER A 53 -1.13 -1.64 -8.34
CA SER A 53 -0.31 -0.93 -7.35
C SER A 53 -0.75 0.52 -7.18
N ILE A 54 -0.62 1.04 -5.95
CA ILE A 54 -0.81 2.45 -5.59
C ILE A 54 0.54 3.02 -5.20
N ALA A 55 0.87 4.21 -5.74
CA ALA A 55 1.98 5.03 -5.29
C ALA A 55 1.53 6.50 -5.17
N PHE A 56 2.33 7.33 -4.48
CA PHE A 56 2.00 8.74 -4.30
C PHE A 56 3.09 9.65 -4.87
N HIS A 57 2.67 10.63 -5.68
CA HIS A 57 3.47 11.78 -6.09
C HIS A 57 3.05 13.01 -5.27
N GLY A 58 3.78 13.31 -4.20
CA GLY A 58 3.32 14.30 -3.21
C GLY A 58 2.00 13.86 -2.58
N ALA A 59 0.93 14.62 -2.77
CA ALA A 59 -0.42 14.28 -2.29
C ALA A 59 -1.27 13.54 -3.34
N THR A 60 -0.75 13.36 -4.55
CA THR A 60 -1.50 12.80 -5.68
C THR A 60 -1.27 11.30 -5.76
N ALA A 61 -2.33 10.51 -5.76
CA ALA A 61 -2.24 9.07 -5.96
C ALA A 61 -2.08 8.73 -7.43
N VAL A 62 -1.24 7.73 -7.69
CA VAL A 62 -0.98 7.16 -9.01
C VAL A 62 -1.20 5.65 -8.92
N VAL A 63 -1.91 5.09 -9.89
CA VAL A 63 -2.30 3.68 -9.94
C VAL A 63 -1.85 3.06 -11.23
N SER A 64 -1.35 1.81 -11.18
CA SER A 64 -1.10 0.98 -12.36
C SER A 64 -2.29 0.08 -12.63
N GLU A 65 -2.68 -0.08 -13.91
CA GLU A 65 -3.64 -1.07 -14.36
C GLU A 65 -2.92 -2.16 -15.15
N ARG A 66 -3.07 -3.40 -14.69
CA ARG A 66 -2.29 -4.55 -15.17
C ARG A 66 -2.47 -4.83 -16.65
N ASP A 67 -3.72 -4.88 -17.10
CA ASP A 67 -4.07 -5.40 -18.42
C ASP A 67 -4.11 -4.29 -19.49
N SER A 68 -4.48 -3.09 -19.12
CA SER A 68 -4.50 -1.91 -20.00
C SER A 68 -3.15 -1.22 -20.18
N ALA A 69 -2.16 -1.54 -19.32
CA ALA A 69 -0.87 -0.86 -19.23
C ALA A 69 -0.96 0.64 -18.91
N ARG A 70 -2.12 1.12 -18.46
CA ARG A 70 -2.31 2.52 -18.10
C ARG A 70 -1.72 2.84 -16.74
N ILE A 71 -1.17 4.02 -16.63
CA ILE A 71 -0.90 4.73 -15.39
C ILE A 71 -1.99 5.80 -15.23
N LEU A 72 -2.69 5.76 -14.11
CA LEU A 72 -3.77 6.68 -13.80
C LEU A 72 -3.37 7.56 -12.61
N GLU A 73 -3.68 8.83 -12.68
CA GLU A 73 -3.72 9.75 -11.56
C GLU A 73 -5.13 9.77 -10.98
N ILE A 74 -5.25 9.74 -9.65
CA ILE A 74 -6.53 9.87 -8.95
C ILE A 74 -6.61 11.26 -8.34
N GLY A 75 -7.50 12.06 -8.85
CA GLY A 75 -7.78 13.40 -8.32
C GLY A 75 -8.39 13.37 -6.92
N SER A 76 -8.29 14.46 -6.20
CA SER A 76 -8.89 14.59 -4.85
C SER A 76 -10.42 14.50 -4.83
N ASP A 77 -11.04 14.60 -5.99
CA ASP A 77 -12.48 14.41 -6.23
C ASP A 77 -12.84 12.98 -6.69
N GLY A 78 -11.84 12.09 -6.77
CA GLY A 78 -11.98 10.70 -7.22
C GLY A 78 -12.00 10.53 -8.74
N ILE A 79 -11.82 11.60 -9.51
CA ILE A 79 -11.74 11.52 -10.97
C ILE A 79 -10.39 10.91 -11.37
N GLN A 80 -10.44 10.02 -12.37
CA GLN A 80 -9.26 9.38 -12.95
C GLN A 80 -8.77 10.20 -14.15
N TYR A 81 -7.47 10.47 -14.16
CA TYR A 81 -6.79 11.12 -15.31
C TYR A 81 -5.72 10.16 -15.82
N GLU A 82 -5.67 9.92 -17.14
CA GLU A 82 -4.64 9.09 -17.74
C GLU A 82 -3.31 9.85 -17.75
N VAL A 83 -2.32 9.35 -17.05
CA VAL A 83 -0.94 9.86 -17.03
C VAL A 83 -0.16 9.37 -18.24
N GLY A 84 -0.45 8.18 -18.70
CA GLY A 84 0.11 7.57 -19.91
C GLY A 84 -0.09 6.06 -19.94
N VAL A 85 0.31 5.47 -21.07
CA VAL A 85 0.34 4.02 -21.29
C VAL A 85 1.79 3.59 -21.46
N ILE A 86 2.20 2.51 -20.78
CA ILE A 86 3.56 1.98 -20.91
C ILE A 86 3.62 1.06 -22.11
N ASP A 87 4.43 1.44 -23.10
CA ASP A 87 4.63 0.66 -24.32
C ASP A 87 5.35 -0.67 -24.04
N GLY A 88 4.97 -1.71 -24.79
CA GLY A 88 5.61 -3.02 -24.72
C GLY A 88 5.15 -3.91 -23.58
N VAL A 89 4.17 -3.48 -22.80
CA VAL A 89 3.49 -4.36 -21.83
C VAL A 89 2.67 -5.41 -22.57
N GLU A 90 2.91 -6.70 -22.24
CA GLU A 90 2.18 -7.84 -22.81
C GLU A 90 1.47 -8.60 -21.68
N PRO A 91 0.21 -8.27 -21.37
CA PRO A 91 -0.53 -8.92 -20.30
C PRO A 91 -0.75 -10.40 -20.60
N SER A 92 -0.35 -11.27 -19.68
CA SER A 92 -0.55 -12.71 -19.80
C SER A 92 -0.65 -13.37 -18.42
N GLY A 93 -1.78 -13.95 -18.09
CA GLY A 93 -2.01 -14.63 -16.83
C GLY A 93 -1.89 -13.68 -15.63
N GLU A 94 -0.78 -13.76 -14.89
CA GLU A 94 -0.47 -12.84 -13.76
C GLU A 94 0.43 -11.66 -14.19
N GLY A 95 0.99 -11.73 -15.39
CA GLY A 95 1.85 -10.68 -15.94
C GLY A 95 1.07 -9.52 -16.55
N GLY A 96 1.76 -8.41 -16.78
CA GLY A 96 1.23 -7.15 -17.28
C GLY A 96 1.95 -5.97 -16.61
N LEU A 97 1.32 -4.82 -16.49
CA LEU A 97 1.83 -3.70 -15.71
C LEU A 97 1.57 -3.96 -14.21
N LEU A 98 2.63 -4.18 -13.43
CA LEU A 98 2.55 -4.61 -12.05
C LEU A 98 2.87 -3.47 -11.07
N GLY A 99 3.92 -3.60 -10.28
CA GLY A 99 4.29 -2.63 -9.25
C GLY A 99 4.80 -1.31 -9.81
N ILE A 100 4.44 -0.24 -9.14
CA ILE A 100 5.01 1.08 -9.38
C ILE A 100 5.59 1.66 -8.09
N ALA A 101 6.63 2.49 -8.23
CA ALA A 101 7.19 3.28 -7.15
C ALA A 101 7.55 4.67 -7.66
N ILE A 102 7.38 5.69 -6.83
CA ILE A 102 7.68 7.07 -7.21
C ILE A 102 8.75 7.63 -6.27
N ARG A 103 9.76 8.24 -6.87
CA ARG A 103 10.82 8.93 -6.14
C ARG A 103 11.35 10.11 -6.94
N GLU A 104 11.49 11.27 -6.28
CA GLU A 104 12.14 12.46 -6.84
C GLU A 104 11.59 12.89 -8.22
N GLY A 105 10.25 12.76 -8.41
CA GLY A 105 9.57 13.10 -9.67
C GLY A 105 9.77 12.07 -10.78
N GLN A 106 10.22 10.87 -10.44
CA GLN A 106 10.35 9.75 -11.36
C GLN A 106 9.45 8.60 -10.94
N LEU A 107 8.75 8.01 -11.91
CA LEU A 107 7.97 6.80 -11.77
C LEU A 107 8.81 5.61 -12.25
N PHE A 108 8.93 4.59 -11.41
CA PHE A 108 9.50 3.29 -11.74
C PHE A 108 8.34 2.31 -11.91
N ALA A 109 8.38 1.51 -12.96
CA ALA A 109 7.36 0.51 -13.25
C ALA A 109 8.01 -0.86 -13.50
N TYR A 110 7.48 -1.88 -12.85
CA TYR A 110 7.78 -3.27 -13.13
C TYR A 110 6.68 -3.84 -14.02
N TYR A 111 7.04 -4.44 -15.13
CA TYR A 111 6.06 -4.98 -16.07
C TYR A 111 6.56 -6.16 -16.88
N THR A 112 5.64 -6.94 -17.43
CA THR A 112 5.87 -8.09 -18.29
C THR A 112 5.82 -7.67 -19.74
N THR A 113 6.81 -8.12 -20.50
CA THR A 113 6.85 -8.01 -21.97
C THR A 113 6.65 -9.40 -22.62
N ALA A 114 6.76 -9.49 -23.94
CA ALA A 114 6.74 -10.77 -24.65
C ALA A 114 7.89 -11.71 -24.24
N ASP A 115 9.04 -11.16 -23.81
CA ASP A 115 10.28 -11.91 -23.60
C ASP A 115 10.68 -12.03 -22.14
N ASP A 116 10.39 -11.01 -21.32
CA ASP A 116 10.90 -10.89 -19.96
C ASP A 116 9.98 -10.06 -19.06
N ASN A 117 10.26 -10.07 -17.75
CA ASN A 117 9.86 -8.97 -16.87
C ASN A 117 10.99 -7.95 -16.80
N ARG A 118 10.63 -6.66 -16.61
CA ARG A 118 11.61 -5.57 -16.53
C ARG A 118 11.17 -4.42 -15.65
N ILE A 119 12.13 -3.57 -15.33
CA ILE A 119 11.90 -2.31 -14.61
C ILE A 119 12.34 -1.18 -15.51
N GLU A 120 11.45 -0.23 -15.73
CA GLU A 120 11.75 1.04 -16.41
C GLU A 120 11.46 2.22 -15.52
N ARG A 121 12.17 3.31 -15.77
CA ARG A 121 12.01 4.59 -15.11
C ARG A 121 11.54 5.63 -16.11
N PHE A 122 10.55 6.42 -15.72
CA PHE A 122 9.95 7.49 -16.49
C PHE A 122 10.02 8.80 -15.71
N ASP A 123 10.29 9.92 -16.36
CA ASP A 123 10.10 11.22 -15.74
C ASP A 123 8.60 11.48 -15.59
N LEU A 124 8.16 11.84 -14.39
CA LEU A 124 6.79 12.22 -14.12
C LEU A 124 6.72 13.75 -14.12
N THR A 125 6.02 14.31 -15.09
CA THR A 125 5.94 15.76 -15.32
C THR A 125 4.50 16.26 -15.20
N GLY A 126 4.31 17.57 -15.17
CA GLY A 126 2.97 18.18 -15.04
C GLY A 126 2.64 18.62 -13.63
N GLN A 127 1.37 18.81 -13.37
CA GLN A 127 0.79 19.21 -12.08
C GLN A 127 -0.37 18.28 -11.74
N PRO A 128 -0.83 18.22 -10.50
CA PRO A 128 -2.02 17.45 -10.14
C PRO A 128 -3.21 17.77 -11.06
N GLY A 129 -3.80 16.72 -11.65
CA GLY A 129 -4.85 16.77 -12.66
C GLY A 129 -4.35 16.81 -14.12
N ASP A 130 -3.04 16.85 -14.34
CA ASP A 130 -2.40 16.90 -15.67
C ASP A 130 -0.98 16.28 -15.61
N LEU A 131 -0.81 15.19 -14.87
CA LEU A 131 0.44 14.45 -14.85
C LEU A 131 0.66 13.71 -16.18
N ALA A 132 1.92 13.62 -16.60
CA ALA A 132 2.29 12.94 -17.83
C ALA A 132 3.61 12.15 -17.67
N LEU A 133 3.71 11.02 -18.36
CA LEU A 133 4.94 10.23 -18.43
C LEU A 133 5.86 10.79 -19.53
N GLY A 134 7.13 10.98 -19.19
CA GLY A 134 8.22 11.17 -20.14
C GLY A 134 8.66 9.87 -20.80
N GLY A 135 9.74 9.91 -21.56
CA GLY A 135 10.31 8.72 -22.18
C GLY A 135 10.88 7.73 -21.15
N GLY A 136 10.68 6.43 -21.39
CA GLY A 136 11.18 5.37 -20.53
C GLY A 136 12.70 5.16 -20.65
N THR A 137 13.32 4.78 -19.54
CA THR A 137 14.70 4.31 -19.47
C THR A 137 14.73 2.96 -18.76
N THR A 138 15.19 1.93 -19.45
CA THR A 138 15.31 0.59 -18.86
C THR A 138 16.35 0.60 -17.72
N ILE A 139 15.93 0.20 -16.53
CA ILE A 139 16.76 0.06 -15.33
C ILE A 139 17.25 -1.38 -15.20
N LEU A 140 16.37 -2.34 -15.42
CA LEU A 140 16.68 -3.77 -15.37
C LEU A 140 15.78 -4.51 -16.36
N ALA A 141 16.36 -5.41 -17.14
CA ALA A 141 15.65 -6.29 -18.07
C ALA A 141 16.13 -7.74 -17.93
N GLY A 142 15.46 -8.68 -18.60
CA GLY A 142 15.82 -10.09 -18.57
C GLY A 142 15.42 -10.81 -17.28
N LEU A 143 14.49 -10.26 -16.49
CA LEU A 143 13.93 -10.97 -15.36
C LEU A 143 13.01 -12.09 -15.86
N PRO A 144 12.99 -13.27 -15.21
CA PRO A 144 12.11 -14.37 -15.60
C PRO A 144 10.64 -13.94 -15.65
N ALA A 145 9.94 -14.34 -16.74
CA ALA A 145 8.53 -14.07 -16.95
C ALA A 145 7.78 -15.33 -17.35
N ALA A 146 6.56 -15.48 -16.86
CA ALA A 146 5.65 -16.55 -17.25
C ALA A 146 4.19 -16.14 -17.04
N GLY A 147 3.24 -17.02 -17.39
CA GLY A 147 1.83 -16.82 -17.09
C GLY A 147 1.49 -16.78 -15.59
N ASN A 148 2.45 -17.07 -14.72
CA ASN A 148 2.33 -17.02 -13.26
C ASN A 148 3.67 -16.74 -12.58
N HIS A 149 3.62 -16.36 -11.28
CA HIS A 149 4.78 -16.14 -10.43
C HIS A 149 5.77 -15.10 -10.98
N ASN A 150 5.24 -13.95 -11.38
CA ASN A 150 6.06 -12.86 -11.90
C ASN A 150 6.64 -11.96 -10.78
N GLY A 151 6.19 -12.14 -9.53
CA GLY A 151 6.52 -11.21 -8.45
C GLY A 151 5.93 -9.82 -8.70
N GLY A 152 6.79 -8.84 -8.95
CA GLY A 152 6.39 -7.54 -9.51
C GLY A 152 6.26 -6.40 -8.51
N ARG A 153 6.39 -6.60 -7.20
CA ARG A 153 6.40 -5.49 -6.23
C ARG A 153 7.74 -4.78 -6.26
N ILE A 154 7.71 -3.46 -6.42
CA ILE A 154 8.88 -2.61 -6.27
C ILE A 154 8.65 -1.53 -5.21
N ALA A 155 9.67 -1.20 -4.47
CA ALA A 155 9.63 -0.10 -3.49
C ALA A 155 11.03 0.39 -3.16
N PHE A 156 11.13 1.64 -2.73
CA PHE A 156 12.37 2.19 -2.19
C PHE A 156 12.50 1.88 -0.70
N GLY A 157 13.63 1.27 -0.33
CA GLY A 157 13.96 1.03 1.07
C GLY A 157 14.40 2.32 1.80
N PRO A 158 14.53 2.25 3.14
CA PRO A 158 15.01 3.38 3.94
C PRO A 158 16.47 3.77 3.61
N ASP A 159 17.23 2.89 2.97
CA ASP A 159 18.57 3.11 2.44
C ASP A 159 18.59 3.77 1.05
N ALA A 160 17.42 4.15 0.56
CA ALA A 160 17.22 4.77 -0.74
C ALA A 160 17.52 3.87 -1.96
N MET A 161 17.73 2.56 -1.76
CA MET A 161 17.84 1.58 -2.84
C MET A 161 16.48 1.14 -3.32
N LEU A 162 16.40 0.75 -4.59
CA LEU A 162 15.22 0.12 -5.17
C LEU A 162 15.25 -1.38 -4.89
N TYR A 163 14.18 -1.88 -4.31
CA TYR A 163 13.96 -3.32 -4.12
C TYR A 163 12.89 -3.82 -5.07
N ALA A 164 13.07 -5.04 -5.57
CA ALA A 164 12.12 -5.68 -6.46
C ALA A 164 11.91 -7.14 -6.08
N THR A 165 10.65 -7.57 -6.01
CA THR A 165 10.31 -8.98 -5.85
C THR A 165 10.23 -9.64 -7.21
N VAL A 166 10.86 -10.79 -7.37
CA VAL A 166 10.84 -11.58 -8.60
C VAL A 166 10.40 -13.00 -8.26
N GLY A 167 9.36 -13.47 -8.91
CA GLY A 167 8.89 -14.85 -8.74
C GLY A 167 9.79 -15.86 -9.47
N ASP A 168 9.53 -17.14 -9.24
CA ASP A 168 10.27 -18.22 -9.88
C ASP A 168 9.82 -18.49 -11.34
N ALA A 169 8.81 -17.78 -11.82
CA ALA A 169 8.21 -17.92 -13.15
C ALA A 169 7.87 -19.41 -13.49
N GLY A 170 7.57 -20.23 -12.47
CA GLY A 170 7.32 -21.66 -12.58
C GLY A 170 8.55 -22.55 -12.63
N GLU A 171 9.75 -21.96 -12.74
CA GLU A 171 11.04 -22.67 -12.77
C GLU A 171 11.61 -22.75 -11.34
N ARG A 172 11.03 -23.57 -10.48
CA ARG A 172 11.28 -23.66 -9.03
C ARG A 172 12.77 -23.70 -8.63
N ARG A 173 13.63 -24.34 -9.45
CA ARG A 173 15.05 -24.50 -9.14
C ARG A 173 15.81 -23.19 -9.14
N THR A 174 15.33 -22.20 -9.89
CA THR A 174 15.93 -20.86 -9.94
C THR A 174 15.94 -20.17 -8.60
N ALA A 175 14.98 -20.48 -7.73
CA ALA A 175 14.87 -19.89 -6.40
C ALA A 175 16.11 -20.15 -5.54
N GLN A 176 16.75 -21.33 -5.64
CA GLN A 176 17.97 -21.69 -4.92
C GLN A 176 19.28 -21.37 -5.68
N ASP A 177 19.18 -21.05 -6.97
CA ASP A 177 20.33 -20.71 -7.80
C ASP A 177 20.66 -19.22 -7.67
N LEU A 178 21.83 -18.88 -7.10
CA LEU A 178 22.26 -17.49 -6.92
C LEU A 178 22.72 -16.79 -8.20
N ASP A 179 22.94 -17.54 -9.27
CA ASP A 179 23.24 -16.99 -10.60
C ASP A 179 21.95 -16.62 -11.36
N SER A 180 20.79 -17.06 -10.88
CA SER A 180 19.46 -16.71 -11.41
C SER A 180 18.83 -15.58 -10.61
N LEU A 181 18.05 -14.71 -11.30
CA LEU A 181 17.24 -13.66 -10.66
C LEU A 181 15.81 -14.12 -10.33
N GLY A 182 15.42 -15.35 -10.70
CA GLY A 182 14.10 -15.91 -10.37
C GLY A 182 14.00 -16.40 -8.93
N GLY A 183 12.86 -16.17 -8.27
CA GLY A 183 12.63 -16.54 -6.87
C GLY A 183 13.50 -15.74 -5.89
N LYS A 184 13.57 -14.43 -6.07
CA LYS A 184 14.46 -13.51 -5.35
C LYS A 184 13.73 -12.26 -4.88
N ILE A 185 14.31 -11.63 -3.87
CA ILE A 185 14.19 -10.18 -3.67
C ILE A 185 15.51 -9.57 -4.13
N LEU A 186 15.43 -8.60 -5.02
CA LEU A 186 16.58 -7.88 -5.57
C LEU A 186 16.74 -6.54 -4.89
N ARG A 187 17.99 -6.04 -4.80
CA ARG A 187 18.34 -4.69 -4.31
C ARG A 187 19.31 -4.03 -5.27
N MET A 188 19.00 -2.82 -5.71
CA MET A 188 19.77 -2.06 -6.69
C MET A 188 19.71 -0.56 -6.42
N THR A 189 20.64 0.19 -7.01
CA THR A 189 20.51 1.65 -7.04
C THR A 189 19.32 2.07 -7.93
N PRO A 190 18.83 3.32 -7.84
CA PRO A 190 17.79 3.81 -8.75
C PRO A 190 18.17 3.74 -10.24
N GLU A 191 19.47 3.60 -10.54
CA GLU A 191 20.00 3.45 -11.89
C GLU A 191 20.22 1.97 -12.29
N GLY A 192 19.80 1.00 -11.43
CA GLY A 192 19.92 -0.44 -11.69
C GLY A 192 21.31 -1.03 -11.40
N GLN A 193 22.20 -0.27 -10.76
CA GLN A 193 23.54 -0.77 -10.44
C GLN A 193 23.53 -1.65 -9.18
N ILE A 194 24.49 -2.56 -9.09
CA ILE A 194 24.68 -3.42 -7.94
C ILE A 194 25.32 -2.63 -6.80
N PRO A 195 24.67 -2.48 -5.62
CA PRO A 195 25.26 -1.88 -4.46
C PRO A 195 26.47 -2.70 -3.95
N ALA A 196 27.54 -2.01 -3.55
CA ALA A 196 28.77 -2.68 -3.11
C ALA A 196 28.59 -3.50 -1.80
N ASP A 197 27.55 -3.17 -1.05
CA ASP A 197 27.17 -3.80 0.22
C ASP A 197 26.04 -4.85 0.08
N ASN A 198 25.72 -5.26 -1.14
CA ASN A 198 24.80 -6.39 -1.34
C ASN A 198 25.38 -7.67 -0.74
N PRO A 199 24.52 -8.53 -0.13
CA PRO A 199 24.99 -9.73 0.57
C PRO A 199 25.66 -10.76 -0.36
N VAL A 200 25.27 -10.79 -1.64
CA VAL A 200 25.90 -11.63 -2.67
C VAL A 200 26.79 -10.74 -3.52
N PRO A 201 28.12 -10.87 -3.41
CA PRO A 201 29.06 -9.99 -4.10
C PRO A 201 28.87 -10.00 -5.62
N GLY A 202 28.71 -8.83 -6.23
CA GLY A 202 28.54 -8.69 -7.68
C GLY A 202 27.15 -9.12 -8.20
N SER A 203 26.17 -9.31 -7.31
CA SER A 203 24.80 -9.70 -7.65
C SER A 203 23.78 -8.69 -7.13
N LEU A 204 22.64 -8.60 -7.80
CA LEU A 204 21.45 -7.86 -7.33
C LEU A 204 20.70 -8.62 -6.22
N VAL A 205 20.99 -9.89 -6.00
CA VAL A 205 20.28 -10.75 -5.04
C VAL A 205 20.45 -10.23 -3.62
N TYR A 206 19.33 -9.88 -2.99
CA TYR A 206 19.26 -9.49 -1.58
C TYR A 206 18.82 -10.66 -0.68
N SER A 207 17.82 -11.42 -1.09
CA SER A 207 17.40 -12.69 -0.49
C SER A 207 16.95 -13.67 -1.56
N TYR A 208 16.87 -14.96 -1.22
CA TYR A 208 16.58 -16.01 -2.18
C TYR A 208 15.75 -17.14 -1.57
N GLY A 209 15.36 -18.12 -2.41
CA GLY A 209 14.50 -19.22 -1.96
C GLY A 209 13.03 -18.79 -1.86
N HIS A 210 12.62 -17.85 -2.69
CA HIS A 210 11.25 -17.37 -2.80
C HIS A 210 10.51 -18.04 -3.97
N ARG A 211 9.19 -18.15 -3.85
CA ARG A 211 8.32 -18.65 -4.93
C ARG A 211 7.68 -17.50 -5.72
N ASN A 212 6.86 -16.68 -5.05
CA ASN A 212 6.16 -15.56 -5.68
C ASN A 212 5.86 -14.45 -4.67
N PRO A 213 6.86 -13.69 -4.20
CA PRO A 213 6.65 -12.59 -3.27
C PRO A 213 5.99 -11.42 -4.00
N GLN A 214 4.94 -10.83 -3.40
CA GLN A 214 4.15 -9.75 -4.00
C GLN A 214 3.96 -8.52 -3.11
N GLY A 215 4.46 -8.53 -1.88
CA GLY A 215 4.46 -7.38 -0.99
C GLY A 215 5.80 -7.21 -0.31
N ILE A 216 6.24 -5.96 -0.12
CA ILE A 216 7.40 -5.60 0.70
C ILE A 216 7.09 -4.34 1.48
N ALA A 217 7.55 -4.28 2.74
CA ALA A 217 7.44 -3.08 3.58
C ALA A 217 8.56 -3.05 4.62
N TRP A 218 8.86 -1.85 5.13
CA TRP A 218 9.86 -1.64 6.19
C TRP A 218 9.23 -1.04 7.42
N ALA A 219 9.51 -1.64 8.56
CA ALA A 219 9.18 -1.07 9.86
C ALA A 219 10.11 0.13 10.18
N PRO A 220 9.67 1.05 11.06
CA PRO A 220 10.49 2.18 11.47
C PRO A 220 11.83 1.81 12.13
N ASP A 221 11.96 0.59 12.66
CA ASP A 221 13.18 0.04 13.24
C ASP A 221 14.14 -0.60 12.20
N GLY A 222 13.76 -0.56 10.90
CA GLY A 222 14.53 -1.05 9.77
C GLY A 222 14.27 -2.51 9.41
N ARG A 223 13.44 -3.24 10.15
CA ARG A 223 13.02 -4.60 9.75
C ARG A 223 12.26 -4.56 8.43
N MET A 224 12.65 -5.42 7.49
CA MET A 224 12.01 -5.59 6.21
C MET A 224 11.11 -6.82 6.25
N PHE A 225 9.91 -6.71 5.70
CA PHE A 225 8.96 -7.81 5.59
C PHE A 225 8.58 -8.03 4.14
N ALA A 226 8.27 -9.28 3.80
CA ALA A 226 7.68 -9.65 2.52
C ALA A 226 6.51 -10.60 2.71
N SER A 227 5.47 -10.42 1.89
CA SER A 227 4.34 -11.34 1.77
C SER A 227 4.52 -12.20 0.52
N GLU A 228 4.22 -13.49 0.61
CA GLU A 228 4.52 -14.44 -0.43
C GLU A 228 3.43 -15.49 -0.65
N PHE A 229 3.13 -15.80 -1.91
CA PHE A 229 2.26 -16.91 -2.27
C PHE A 229 3.04 -18.23 -2.24
N GLY A 230 2.60 -19.13 -1.41
CA GLY A 230 3.04 -20.54 -1.46
C GLY A 230 2.39 -21.31 -2.60
N GLN A 231 2.63 -22.61 -2.65
CA GLN A 231 2.09 -23.46 -3.72
C GLN A 231 0.68 -23.97 -3.42
N ASN A 232 0.57 -24.79 -2.38
CA ASN A 232 -0.69 -25.45 -2.03
C ASN A 232 -0.91 -25.55 -0.54
N THR A 233 0.12 -25.31 0.27
CA THR A 233 0.10 -25.57 1.70
C THR A 233 0.10 -24.29 2.50
N TRP A 234 1.08 -23.41 2.27
CA TRP A 234 1.27 -22.22 3.07
C TRP A 234 1.66 -21.00 2.24
N ASP A 235 0.89 -19.93 2.37
CA ASP A 235 1.30 -18.57 2.06
C ASP A 235 2.00 -17.99 3.29
N GLU A 236 2.90 -17.01 3.11
CA GLU A 236 3.86 -16.62 4.13
C GLU A 236 3.95 -15.12 4.35
N LEU A 237 4.24 -14.74 5.59
CA LEU A 237 4.85 -13.47 5.94
C LEU A 237 6.27 -13.72 6.42
N ASN A 238 7.22 -13.18 5.71
CA ASN A 238 8.64 -13.35 5.95
C ASN A 238 9.28 -12.08 6.53
N LEU A 239 10.09 -12.22 7.58
CA LEU A 239 11.03 -11.20 8.03
C LEU A 239 12.29 -11.36 7.19
N ILE A 240 12.60 -10.36 6.35
CA ILE A 240 13.66 -10.47 5.35
C ILE A 240 15.01 -10.08 5.91
N GLU A 241 15.97 -10.99 5.79
CA GLU A 241 17.37 -10.81 6.14
C GLU A 241 18.23 -10.77 4.87
N ALA A 242 19.26 -9.92 4.86
CA ALA A 242 20.22 -9.84 3.77
C ALA A 242 20.96 -11.17 3.61
N GLY A 243 20.92 -11.77 2.42
CA GLY A 243 21.49 -13.09 2.14
C GLY A 243 20.67 -14.27 2.66
N GLY A 244 19.49 -14.03 3.22
CA GLY A 244 18.59 -15.07 3.75
C GLY A 244 18.05 -16.01 2.68
N ASN A 245 17.94 -17.29 3.02
CA ASN A 245 17.30 -18.34 2.21
C ASN A 245 15.96 -18.73 2.81
N TYR A 246 14.85 -18.54 2.07
CA TYR A 246 13.47 -18.80 2.51
C TYR A 246 12.93 -20.17 2.11
N GLY A 247 13.81 -21.03 1.59
CA GLY A 247 13.60 -22.47 1.49
C GLY A 247 12.95 -22.99 0.22
N TRP A 248 12.18 -22.19 -0.51
CA TRP A 248 11.53 -22.66 -1.73
C TRP A 248 12.56 -23.16 -2.77
N PRO A 249 12.35 -24.28 -3.48
CA PRO A 249 11.20 -25.20 -3.41
C PRO A 249 11.40 -26.36 -2.41
N GLU A 250 12.42 -26.36 -1.61
CA GLU A 250 12.77 -27.45 -0.68
C GLU A 250 11.99 -27.40 0.63
N ALA A 251 11.43 -26.22 0.95
CA ALA A 251 10.51 -25.97 2.06
C ALA A 251 9.38 -25.06 1.61
N GLU A 252 8.23 -25.19 2.24
CA GLU A 252 7.05 -24.34 2.14
C GLU A 252 6.46 -24.20 3.54
N GLY A 253 6.43 -22.97 4.08
CA GLY A 253 6.07 -22.70 5.47
C GLY A 253 7.19 -23.04 6.46
N THR A 254 6.83 -23.13 7.73
CA THR A 254 7.75 -23.46 8.82
C THR A 254 8.33 -24.87 8.64
N ALA A 255 9.64 -24.95 8.43
CA ALA A 255 10.35 -26.19 8.18
C ALA A 255 11.28 -26.60 9.32
N GLU A 256 11.67 -25.67 10.21
CA GLU A 256 12.65 -25.86 11.30
C GLU A 256 13.95 -26.53 10.79
N ARG A 257 14.38 -26.14 9.59
CA ARG A 257 15.50 -26.75 8.88
C ARG A 257 16.70 -25.82 8.81
N ALA A 258 17.85 -26.29 9.24
CA ALA A 258 19.09 -25.53 9.20
C ALA A 258 19.41 -25.04 7.78
N GLY A 259 19.74 -23.77 7.65
CA GLY A 259 20.04 -23.08 6.38
C GLY A 259 18.85 -22.42 5.71
N PHE A 260 17.65 -22.57 6.24
CA PHE A 260 16.45 -21.86 5.84
C PHE A 260 15.97 -20.94 6.96
N LEU A 261 15.35 -19.84 6.59
CA LEU A 261 14.64 -18.93 7.48
C LEU A 261 13.14 -19.24 7.38
N ASP A 262 12.55 -19.55 8.53
CA ASP A 262 11.13 -19.83 8.62
C ASP A 262 10.30 -18.54 8.58
N PRO A 263 9.07 -18.56 8.02
CA PRO A 263 8.18 -17.40 8.04
C PRO A 263 7.77 -17.04 9.48
N VAL A 264 7.52 -15.76 9.72
CA VAL A 264 6.98 -15.29 11.01
C VAL A 264 5.50 -15.59 11.16
N GLN A 265 4.78 -15.71 10.04
CA GLN A 265 3.43 -16.27 9.96
C GLN A 265 3.24 -17.06 8.67
N GLN A 266 2.32 -18.01 8.70
CA GLN A 266 1.89 -18.78 7.54
C GLN A 266 0.39 -19.03 7.56
N TRP A 267 -0.22 -19.04 6.39
CA TRP A 267 -1.67 -19.21 6.23
C TRP A 267 -1.98 -20.16 5.07
N ARG A 268 -3.15 -20.78 5.12
CA ARG A 268 -3.61 -21.57 3.97
C ARG A 268 -3.89 -20.64 2.78
N PRO A 269 -3.58 -21.03 1.54
CA PRO A 269 -3.84 -20.21 0.36
C PRO A 269 -5.32 -19.83 0.17
N SER A 270 -6.27 -20.60 0.75
CA SER A 270 -7.69 -20.24 0.78
C SER A 270 -7.99 -19.02 1.64
N ASP A 271 -7.15 -18.75 2.65
CA ASP A 271 -7.36 -17.72 3.66
C ASP A 271 -6.44 -16.50 3.47
N ALA A 272 -5.60 -16.54 2.43
CA ALA A 272 -4.59 -15.53 2.17
C ALA A 272 -4.47 -15.20 0.67
N SER A 273 -3.46 -15.67 -0.04
CA SER A 273 -2.90 -15.11 -1.27
C SER A 273 -2.48 -13.65 -1.04
N PRO A 274 -1.50 -13.44 -0.12
CA PRO A 274 -1.13 -12.12 0.38
C PRO A 274 -0.34 -11.36 -0.68
N SER A 275 -0.82 -10.17 -1.05
CA SER A 275 -0.23 -9.32 -2.07
C SER A 275 0.37 -8.05 -1.43
N GLY A 276 -0.06 -6.87 -1.83
CA GLY A 276 0.48 -5.64 -1.31
C GLY A 276 0.35 -5.51 0.20
N MET A 277 1.31 -4.81 0.82
CA MET A 277 1.35 -4.59 2.25
C MET A 277 1.94 -3.22 2.56
N THR A 278 1.56 -2.69 3.72
CA THR A 278 2.10 -1.44 4.25
C THR A 278 2.23 -1.53 5.76
N ILE A 279 2.92 -0.54 6.37
CA ILE A 279 3.03 -0.41 7.81
C ILE A 279 2.47 0.94 8.23
N SER A 280 1.55 0.91 9.18
CA SER A 280 0.98 2.09 9.84
C SER A 280 0.73 1.78 11.31
N ASP A 281 0.87 2.77 12.19
CA ASP A 281 0.53 2.70 13.61
C ASP A 281 1.00 1.43 14.32
N GLY A 282 2.28 1.05 14.07
CA GLY A 282 2.91 -0.10 14.71
C GLY A 282 2.39 -1.46 14.24
N SER A 283 1.71 -1.53 13.11
CA SER A 283 1.19 -2.77 12.54
C SER A 283 1.47 -2.88 11.05
N LEU A 284 1.67 -4.11 10.60
CA LEU A 284 1.61 -4.50 9.18
C LEU A 284 0.15 -4.68 8.77
N TYR A 285 -0.20 -4.18 7.61
CA TYR A 285 -1.49 -4.41 6.94
C TYR A 285 -1.22 -5.10 5.62
N ILE A 286 -1.85 -6.25 5.39
CA ILE A 286 -1.61 -7.12 4.25
C ILE A 286 -2.93 -7.34 3.50
N ALA A 287 -2.98 -6.94 2.24
CA ALA A 287 -4.09 -7.17 1.34
C ALA A 287 -4.07 -8.62 0.84
N ASN A 288 -5.18 -9.34 1.01
CA ASN A 288 -5.29 -10.75 0.62
C ASN A 288 -6.28 -10.94 -0.51
N LEU A 289 -5.81 -11.53 -1.61
CA LEU A 289 -6.60 -11.73 -2.82
C LEU A 289 -7.64 -12.84 -2.65
N ARG A 290 -7.20 -14.08 -2.56
CA ARG A 290 -8.09 -15.24 -2.44
C ARG A 290 -8.78 -15.30 -1.08
N GLY A 291 -8.11 -14.83 -0.04
CA GLY A 291 -8.66 -14.76 1.30
C GLY A 291 -9.68 -13.64 1.49
N GLU A 292 -9.79 -12.70 0.56
CA GLU A 292 -10.75 -11.60 0.53
C GLU A 292 -10.84 -10.86 1.88
N ARG A 293 -9.67 -10.49 2.42
CA ARG A 293 -9.53 -9.85 3.74
C ARG A 293 -8.32 -8.96 3.84
N LEU A 294 -8.41 -8.00 4.72
CA LEU A 294 -7.26 -7.27 5.21
C LEU A 294 -6.75 -7.95 6.49
N ARG A 295 -5.46 -8.29 6.53
CA ARG A 295 -4.83 -8.86 7.71
C ARG A 295 -3.96 -7.82 8.38
N ARG A 296 -4.10 -7.67 9.71
CA ARG A 296 -3.27 -6.81 10.54
C ARG A 296 -2.38 -7.67 11.43
N VAL A 297 -1.06 -7.38 11.42
CA VAL A 297 -0.05 -8.05 12.25
C VAL A 297 0.68 -6.99 13.08
N PRO A 298 0.59 -6.99 14.42
CA PRO A 298 1.32 -6.04 15.26
C PRO A 298 2.83 -6.26 15.15
N LEU A 299 3.62 -5.17 15.05
CA LEU A 299 5.09 -5.24 14.95
C LEU A 299 5.77 -5.69 16.25
N ASP A 300 5.10 -5.58 17.38
CA ASP A 300 5.57 -6.01 18.70
C ASP A 300 5.19 -7.46 19.03
N ASP A 301 4.24 -8.05 18.28
CA ASP A 301 3.90 -9.48 18.37
C ASP A 301 3.62 -10.06 16.98
N LEU A 302 4.68 -10.44 16.28
CA LEU A 302 4.60 -11.03 14.94
C LEU A 302 3.92 -12.40 14.91
N SER A 303 3.65 -13.03 16.06
CA SER A 303 2.97 -14.33 16.15
C SER A 303 1.45 -14.23 16.08
N SER A 304 0.89 -13.03 16.28
CA SER A 304 -0.55 -12.79 16.26
C SER A 304 -0.99 -12.02 15.01
N SER A 305 -2.25 -12.18 14.63
CA SER A 305 -2.88 -11.38 13.58
C SER A 305 -4.38 -11.27 13.79
N THR A 306 -4.97 -10.18 13.28
CA THR A 306 -6.42 -9.98 13.19
C THR A 306 -6.85 -9.84 11.74
N GLU A 307 -8.08 -10.22 11.47
CA GLU A 307 -8.68 -10.17 10.14
C GLU A 307 -9.78 -9.10 10.11
N HIS A 308 -9.78 -8.30 9.07
CA HIS A 308 -10.69 -7.18 8.86
C HIS A 308 -11.29 -7.27 7.47
N LEU A 309 -12.47 -6.68 7.25
CA LEU A 309 -13.14 -6.54 5.94
C LEU A 309 -13.31 -7.88 5.22
N VAL A 310 -13.56 -8.98 5.95
CA VAL A 310 -13.64 -10.34 5.41
C VAL A 310 -14.84 -10.47 4.47
N GLY A 311 -14.58 -10.68 3.16
CA GLY A 311 -15.60 -10.80 2.12
C GLY A 311 -16.34 -9.50 1.79
N GLU A 312 -15.95 -8.35 2.37
CA GLU A 312 -16.69 -7.09 2.21
C GLU A 312 -16.41 -6.44 0.85
N TYR A 313 -15.15 -6.51 0.39
CA TYR A 313 -14.71 -5.90 -0.87
C TYR A 313 -14.17 -6.92 -1.88
N GLY A 314 -14.35 -8.23 -1.61
CA GLY A 314 -13.77 -9.28 -2.42
C GLY A 314 -12.24 -9.33 -2.34
N ARG A 315 -11.60 -9.51 -3.47
CA ARG A 315 -10.14 -9.66 -3.60
C ARG A 315 -9.43 -8.33 -3.34
N LEU A 316 -8.50 -8.32 -2.40
CA LEU A 316 -7.71 -7.15 -2.04
C LEU A 316 -6.29 -7.27 -2.61
N ARG A 317 -5.87 -6.29 -3.43
CA ARG A 317 -4.60 -6.33 -4.17
C ARG A 317 -3.48 -5.57 -3.50
N ASP A 318 -3.75 -4.34 -3.08
CA ASP A 318 -2.73 -3.45 -2.54
C ASP A 318 -3.29 -2.61 -1.40
N ILE A 319 -2.41 -2.11 -0.57
CA ILE A 319 -2.73 -1.19 0.50
C ILE A 319 -1.58 -0.22 0.68
N ALA A 320 -1.89 1.06 0.78
CA ALA A 320 -0.92 2.12 0.93
C ALA A 320 -1.33 3.13 2.01
N VAL A 321 -0.35 3.75 2.65
CA VAL A 321 -0.59 4.88 3.55
C VAL A 321 -0.70 6.14 2.69
N ALA A 322 -1.87 6.77 2.72
CA ALA A 322 -2.09 8.04 2.05
C ALA A 322 -1.38 9.20 2.77
N PRO A 323 -1.12 10.33 2.11
CA PRO A 323 -0.40 11.47 2.70
C PRO A 323 -1.04 12.08 3.93
N ASP A 324 -2.34 11.87 4.13
CA ASP A 324 -3.09 12.31 5.33
C ASP A 324 -3.04 11.28 6.48
N GLY A 325 -2.36 10.13 6.27
CA GLY A 325 -2.21 9.04 7.22
C GLY A 325 -3.32 7.98 7.16
N SER A 326 -4.37 8.17 6.37
CA SER A 326 -5.38 7.13 6.14
C SER A 326 -4.80 5.96 5.35
N LEU A 327 -5.44 4.79 5.43
CA LEU A 327 -5.09 3.63 4.62
C LEU A 327 -5.99 3.58 3.37
N TRP A 328 -5.38 3.42 2.21
CA TRP A 328 -6.07 3.23 0.95
C TRP A 328 -5.92 1.78 0.49
N LEU A 329 -7.03 1.10 0.39
CA LEU A 329 -7.14 -0.31 0.01
C LEU A 329 -7.58 -0.42 -1.45
N LEU A 330 -6.87 -1.20 -2.25
CA LEU A 330 -7.13 -1.45 -3.67
C LEU A 330 -7.77 -2.83 -3.84
N THR A 331 -8.93 -2.90 -4.48
CA THR A 331 -9.55 -4.17 -4.86
C THR A 331 -8.99 -4.71 -6.19
N ASN A 332 -9.28 -5.98 -6.50
CA ASN A 332 -8.87 -6.61 -7.75
C ASN A 332 -9.82 -7.76 -8.13
N ASN A 333 -11.09 -7.40 -8.33
CA ASN A 333 -12.14 -8.35 -8.66
C ASN A 333 -12.31 -8.56 -10.16
N THR A 334 -11.80 -7.60 -10.98
CA THR A 334 -11.90 -7.63 -12.45
C THR A 334 -10.74 -8.39 -13.13
N ASP A 335 -9.80 -8.96 -12.36
CA ASP A 335 -8.60 -9.66 -12.87
C ASP A 335 -8.88 -11.04 -13.52
N GLY A 336 -10.15 -11.40 -13.70
CA GLY A 336 -10.58 -12.68 -14.25
C GLY A 336 -10.64 -13.83 -13.23
N ARG A 337 -10.32 -13.58 -11.94
CA ARG A 337 -10.35 -14.56 -10.84
C ARG A 337 -11.30 -14.17 -9.72
N GLY A 338 -11.79 -12.94 -9.73
CA GLY A 338 -12.77 -12.42 -8.79
C GLY A 338 -14.20 -12.54 -9.30
N ASP A 339 -15.13 -12.06 -8.47
CA ASP A 339 -16.55 -11.91 -8.80
C ASP A 339 -16.91 -10.42 -8.70
N PRO A 340 -16.72 -9.65 -9.80
CA PRO A 340 -16.83 -8.19 -9.75
C PRO A 340 -18.25 -7.73 -9.43
N ALA A 341 -18.38 -6.81 -8.48
CA ALA A 341 -19.59 -6.08 -8.18
C ALA A 341 -19.65 -4.75 -8.97
N PRO A 342 -20.83 -4.13 -9.11
CA PRO A 342 -20.93 -2.80 -9.71
C PRO A 342 -20.01 -1.78 -9.03
N GLY A 343 -19.20 -1.08 -9.82
CA GLY A 343 -18.19 -0.12 -9.36
C GLY A 343 -16.83 -0.72 -9.03
N ASP A 344 -16.61 -2.05 -9.21
CA ASP A 344 -15.29 -2.63 -9.11
C ASP A 344 -14.46 -2.36 -10.37
N ASP A 345 -13.15 -2.29 -10.26
CA ASP A 345 -12.38 -2.24 -9.04
C ASP A 345 -12.31 -0.83 -8.48
N ARG A 346 -11.93 -0.72 -7.20
CA ARG A 346 -12.00 0.56 -6.49
C ARG A 346 -10.85 0.76 -5.51
N ILE A 347 -10.61 2.01 -5.14
CA ILE A 347 -9.85 2.38 -3.96
C ILE A 347 -10.83 2.75 -2.85
N VAL A 348 -10.63 2.18 -1.68
CA VAL A 348 -11.41 2.44 -0.48
C VAL A 348 -10.50 3.03 0.59
N GLY A 349 -10.83 4.21 1.09
CA GLY A 349 -10.18 4.80 2.25
C GLY A 349 -10.73 4.15 3.52
N ILE A 350 -9.84 3.60 4.34
CA ILE A 350 -10.18 2.93 5.60
C ILE A 350 -9.43 3.56 6.77
N GLU A 351 -10.02 3.51 7.96
CA GLU A 351 -9.35 3.94 9.19
C GLU A 351 -8.52 2.78 9.76
N PRO A 352 -7.28 3.04 10.27
CA PRO A 352 -6.37 1.98 10.72
C PRO A 352 -6.91 1.09 11.85
N ASP A 353 -7.82 1.59 12.67
CA ASP A 353 -8.33 0.95 13.91
C ASP A 353 -9.64 0.16 13.72
N ARG A 354 -10.04 -0.13 12.49
CA ARG A 354 -11.26 -0.90 12.20
C ARG A 354 -11.04 -2.38 12.01
#